data_d9d5ffe889670e8e566ab497ec1503a4
#
_entry.id   d9d5ffe889670e8e566ab497ec1503a4
#
_cell.length_a   1.000
_cell.length_b   1.000
_cell.length_c   1.000
_cell.angle_alpha   90.00
_cell.angle_beta   90.00
_cell.angle_gamma   90.00
#
_symmetry.space_group_name_H-M   'P 1'
#
loop_
_entity.id
_entity.type
_entity.pdbx_description
1 polymer ?
#
loop_
_entity_poly.entity_id
_entity_poly.type
_entity_poly.pdbx_seq_one_letter_code
_entity_poly.pdbx_strand_id
1 'polypeptide(L)'
;MISKGHNQPGDGHKKHTALTRPAFGDFGRDEWAIVGAPCTVIKLLADQIIDALSPIYKCAYVDTTHNDDITLQPARLASGAMLEYTDHVNYSQLNYKTEFNPFKLKGAFAGMDMVLVNGNHHQAKAQVVVIYENKRASLQKRLAQLTNVQMILLADNAADVFDFIKETVTNWQDLPLYRIDETEKIVAFFREQMQQAKPVLNGLVLAGGKSQRMGFDKGIVKWHGKQQRYHIADMLKPFCRDVFISCREDQQSDIEEGYSTLTDTFTGLGPYGAILSAFREKPDNAWLIVACDLPLLSNETLKYLVDHRDSSSIATAYQSSFDDFPEPLITIWEPKSYPVSLSFLAQGYSCPRKVLINSDVTLLNAPNPDDLTNVNTPEDAEKVKQMLHQTVLTQ
;
A
#
# COMPACT_ATOMS: atom_id res chain seq x y z
N MET A 1 -16.97 11.84 28.15
CA MET A 1 -18.34 12.28 27.77
C MET A 1 -18.24 13.20 26.57
N ILE A 2 -18.56 12.72 25.37
CA ILE A 2 -18.59 13.54 24.15
C ILE A 2 -20.03 14.03 24.01
N SER A 3 -20.24 15.34 24.08
CA SER A 3 -21.57 15.98 24.02
C SER A 3 -22.19 15.75 22.62
N LYS A 4 -23.37 15.18 22.59
CA LYS A 4 -24.24 15.13 21.40
C LYS A 4 -24.72 16.55 21.08
N GLY A 5 -24.22 17.16 20.01
CA GLY A 5 -24.67 18.43 19.49
C GLY A 5 -26.08 18.32 18.89
N HIS A 6 -27.01 19.09 19.35
CA HIS A 6 -28.36 19.23 18.79
C HIS A 6 -28.30 19.94 17.43
N ASN A 7 -28.87 19.33 16.40
CA ASN A 7 -29.10 19.94 15.09
C ASN A 7 -30.28 20.92 15.19
N GLN A 8 -30.04 22.19 14.88
CA GLN A 8 -31.07 23.15 14.49
C GLN A 8 -31.07 23.33 12.96
N PRO A 9 -32.22 23.42 12.30
CA PRO A 9 -32.30 23.63 10.86
C PRO A 9 -32.15 25.11 10.52
N GLY A 10 -31.14 25.48 9.72
CA GLY A 10 -31.01 26.83 9.17
C GLY A 10 -29.54 27.18 8.89
N ASP A 11 -29.19 27.12 7.69
CA ASP A 11 -28.15 27.74 6.88
C ASP A 11 -27.25 26.75 6.13
N GLY A 12 -27.09 26.93 4.81
CA GLY A 12 -26.54 26.01 3.84
C GLY A 12 -25.04 25.72 3.92
N HIS A 13 -24.38 25.87 5.07
CA HIS A 13 -23.05 25.36 5.32
C HIS A 13 -23.15 23.96 5.94
N LYS A 14 -22.78 22.92 5.20
CA LYS A 14 -22.58 21.59 5.78
C LYS A 14 -21.57 21.71 6.92
N LYS A 15 -22.05 21.64 8.15
CA LYS A 15 -21.17 21.57 9.32
C LYS A 15 -20.28 20.33 9.17
N HIS A 16 -19.00 20.48 9.46
CA HIS A 16 -18.08 19.35 9.49
C HIS A 16 -18.61 18.29 10.47
N THR A 17 -18.85 17.10 9.98
CA THR A 17 -19.25 15.95 10.80
C THR A 17 -18.01 15.18 11.23
N ALA A 18 -18.05 14.52 12.38
CA ALA A 18 -17.00 13.58 12.76
C ALA A 18 -16.94 12.45 11.72
N LEU A 19 -15.71 12.09 11.35
CA LEU A 19 -15.49 10.94 10.49
C LEU A 19 -15.97 9.69 11.24
N THR A 20 -16.68 8.82 10.53
CA THR A 20 -17.17 7.56 11.07
C THR A 20 -16.09 6.48 10.86
N ARG A 21 -16.36 5.49 10.05
CA ARG A 21 -15.46 4.39 9.77
C ARG A 21 -14.56 4.73 8.57
N PRO A 22 -13.25 4.39 8.59
CA PRO A 22 -12.40 4.49 7.41
C PRO A 22 -12.96 3.65 6.24
N ALA A 23 -12.89 4.19 5.02
CA ALA A 23 -13.43 3.53 3.83
C ALA A 23 -12.77 2.16 3.52
N PHE A 24 -11.53 1.96 3.97
CA PHE A 24 -10.72 0.76 3.68
C PHE A 24 -10.74 -0.30 4.79
N GLY A 25 -11.75 -0.29 5.66
CA GLY A 25 -11.82 -1.16 6.82
C GLY A 25 -11.27 -0.50 8.10
N ASP A 26 -11.23 -1.25 9.19
CA ASP A 26 -10.84 -0.74 10.51
C ASP A 26 -9.33 -0.91 10.77
N PHE A 27 -8.69 -1.89 10.13
CA PHE A 27 -7.29 -2.27 10.36
C PHE A 27 -6.43 -2.02 9.12
N GLY A 28 -6.67 -2.75 8.02
CA GLY A 28 -5.87 -2.71 6.82
C GLY A 28 -6.67 -2.52 5.54
N ARG A 29 -5.99 -2.57 4.38
CA ARG A 29 -6.65 -2.58 3.07
C ARG A 29 -7.31 -3.93 2.82
N ASP A 30 -6.60 -4.99 3.14
CA ASP A 30 -6.99 -6.37 2.92
C ASP A 30 -7.14 -7.05 4.27
N GLU A 31 -8.38 -7.11 4.77
CA GLU A 31 -8.72 -7.61 6.09
C GLU A 31 -9.89 -8.60 6.02
N TRP A 32 -9.75 -9.71 6.75
CA TRP A 32 -10.77 -10.77 6.82
C TRP A 32 -11.10 -11.13 8.26
N ALA A 33 -12.38 -11.10 8.62
CA ALA A 33 -12.89 -11.60 9.87
C ALA A 33 -13.23 -13.10 9.72
N ILE A 34 -12.59 -13.95 10.50
CA ILE A 34 -12.96 -15.36 10.68
C ILE A 34 -14.00 -15.43 11.79
N VAL A 35 -15.22 -15.86 11.49
CA VAL A 35 -16.36 -15.77 12.40
C VAL A 35 -17.14 -17.07 12.46
N GLY A 36 -17.70 -17.43 13.62
CA GLY A 36 -18.63 -18.55 13.78
C GLY A 36 -18.03 -19.81 14.40
N ALA A 37 -16.74 -19.80 14.77
CA ALA A 37 -16.09 -20.89 15.49
C ALA A 37 -15.61 -20.44 16.89
N PRO A 38 -15.20 -21.38 17.78
CA PRO A 38 -14.50 -21.04 19.01
C PRO A 38 -13.22 -20.23 18.73
N CYS A 39 -12.86 -19.29 19.63
CA CYS A 39 -11.67 -18.44 19.43
C CYS A 39 -10.37 -19.26 19.28
N THR A 40 -10.26 -20.41 19.92
CA THR A 40 -9.12 -21.33 19.76
C THR A 40 -9.03 -21.89 18.35
N VAL A 41 -10.14 -22.22 17.73
CA VAL A 41 -10.21 -22.72 16.34
C VAL A 41 -9.87 -21.59 15.36
N ILE A 42 -10.40 -20.38 15.61
CA ILE A 42 -10.09 -19.20 14.79
C ILE A 42 -8.59 -18.89 14.83
N LYS A 43 -7.97 -18.94 16.02
CA LYS A 43 -6.52 -18.72 16.21
C LYS A 43 -5.70 -19.74 15.43
N LEU A 44 -6.01 -21.03 15.59
CA LEU A 44 -5.29 -22.09 14.88
C LEU A 44 -5.39 -21.94 13.35
N LEU A 45 -6.57 -21.60 12.84
CA LEU A 45 -6.74 -21.36 11.42
C LEU A 45 -5.97 -20.12 10.95
N ALA A 46 -5.99 -19.04 11.72
CA ALA A 46 -5.21 -17.84 11.42
C ALA A 46 -3.71 -18.13 11.43
N ASP A 47 -3.22 -18.89 12.42
CA ASP A 47 -1.82 -19.30 12.50
C ASP A 47 -1.38 -20.10 11.28
N GLN A 48 -2.19 -21.05 10.81
CA GLN A 48 -1.92 -21.83 9.58
C GLN A 48 -1.85 -20.96 8.32
N ILE A 49 -2.76 -20.00 8.19
CA ILE A 49 -2.78 -19.07 7.05
C ILE A 49 -1.56 -18.15 7.11
N ILE A 50 -1.25 -17.59 8.27
CA ILE A 50 -0.09 -16.70 8.48
C ILE A 50 1.21 -17.44 8.20
N ASP A 51 1.39 -18.64 8.75
CA ASP A 51 2.60 -19.45 8.54
C ASP A 51 2.86 -19.70 7.05
N ALA A 52 1.81 -20.04 6.31
CA ALA A 52 1.93 -20.31 4.87
C ALA A 52 2.16 -19.07 4.00
N LEU A 53 1.73 -17.88 4.45
CA LEU A 53 1.77 -16.64 3.64
C LEU A 53 2.84 -15.66 4.09
N SER A 54 3.32 -15.72 5.32
CA SER A 54 4.33 -14.81 5.86
C SER A 54 5.68 -14.79 5.12
N PRO A 55 6.10 -15.84 4.39
CA PRO A 55 7.29 -15.75 3.55
C PRO A 55 7.17 -14.75 2.37
N ILE A 56 5.93 -14.35 2.00
CA ILE A 56 5.66 -13.48 0.84
C ILE A 56 4.98 -12.18 1.28
N TYR A 57 4.10 -12.24 2.29
CA TYR A 57 3.25 -11.14 2.73
C TYR A 57 3.46 -10.79 4.19
N LYS A 58 3.38 -9.52 4.53
CA LYS A 58 3.37 -9.04 5.91
C LYS A 58 1.98 -9.24 6.49
N CYS A 59 1.84 -10.25 7.35
CA CYS A 59 0.58 -10.62 7.95
C CYS A 59 0.43 -10.03 9.36
N ALA A 60 -0.81 -9.72 9.74
CA ALA A 60 -1.18 -9.30 11.09
C ALA A 60 -2.41 -10.05 11.59
N TYR A 61 -2.57 -10.14 12.90
CA TYR A 61 -3.72 -10.73 13.55
C TYR A 61 -4.31 -9.80 14.61
N VAL A 62 -5.64 -9.74 14.67
CA VAL A 62 -6.39 -8.90 15.62
C VAL A 62 -7.36 -9.76 16.42
N ASP A 63 -7.28 -9.64 17.73
CA ASP A 63 -8.16 -10.36 18.66
C ASP A 63 -8.44 -9.53 19.92
N THR A 64 -9.34 -10.03 20.78
CA THR A 64 -9.58 -9.53 22.12
C THR A 64 -9.37 -10.66 23.13
N THR A 65 -8.62 -10.38 24.18
CA THR A 65 -8.54 -11.29 25.32
C THR A 65 -9.63 -10.97 26.35
N HIS A 66 -10.24 -12.02 26.92
CA HIS A 66 -11.23 -11.91 27.99
C HIS A 66 -10.64 -12.18 29.39
N ASN A 67 -9.32 -12.26 29.50
CA ASN A 67 -8.70 -12.38 30.80
C ASN A 67 -8.85 -11.05 31.55
N ASP A 68 -9.91 -10.98 32.38
CA ASP A 68 -10.20 -9.89 33.31
C ASP A 68 -9.21 -9.80 34.48
N ASP A 69 -8.06 -10.44 34.39
CA ASP A 69 -6.99 -10.31 35.37
C ASP A 69 -6.37 -8.90 35.26
N ILE A 70 -7.04 -7.95 35.94
CA ILE A 70 -6.60 -6.57 36.13
C ILE A 70 -5.17 -6.50 36.70
N THR A 71 -4.68 -7.59 37.30
CA THR A 71 -3.33 -7.74 37.81
C THR A 71 -2.24 -7.83 36.74
N LEU A 72 -2.61 -8.04 35.47
CA LEU A 72 -1.68 -8.16 34.33
C LEU A 72 -1.47 -6.88 33.54
N GLN A 73 -1.95 -5.72 34.00
CA GLN A 73 -1.55 -4.46 33.39
C GLN A 73 -0.04 -4.28 33.53
N PRO A 74 0.68 -3.92 32.45
CA PRO A 74 2.09 -3.56 32.57
C PRO A 74 2.31 -2.53 33.68
N ALA A 75 3.26 -2.80 34.57
CA ALA A 75 3.41 -2.07 35.83
C ALA A 75 3.51 -0.53 35.62
N ARG A 76 4.14 -0.09 34.51
CA ARG A 76 4.28 1.34 34.20
C ARG A 76 2.97 1.99 33.78
N LEU A 77 2.10 1.28 33.07
CA LEU A 77 0.75 1.76 32.76
C LEU A 77 -0.11 1.90 34.03
N ALA A 78 0.01 0.95 34.96
CA ALA A 78 -0.63 1.01 36.28
C ALA A 78 -0.13 2.23 37.08
N SER A 79 1.17 2.55 36.98
CA SER A 79 1.78 3.74 37.63
C SER A 79 1.47 5.08 36.93
N GLY A 80 0.71 5.08 35.83
CA GLY A 80 0.26 6.32 35.16
C GLY A 80 0.88 6.59 33.79
N ALA A 81 1.82 5.78 33.29
CA ALA A 81 2.33 5.91 31.93
C ALA A 81 1.20 5.71 30.91
N MET A 82 1.21 6.49 29.83
CA MET A 82 0.26 6.37 28.73
C MET A 82 0.72 5.37 27.64
N LEU A 83 2.04 5.14 27.59
CA LEU A 83 2.70 4.26 26.62
C LEU A 83 3.91 3.63 27.29
N GLU A 84 4.12 2.35 27.08
CA GLU A 84 5.33 1.63 27.43
C GLU A 84 5.85 0.89 26.19
N TYR A 85 7.12 1.09 25.86
CA TYR A 85 7.83 0.34 24.82
C TYR A 85 8.87 -0.57 25.49
N THR A 86 8.89 -1.83 25.08
CA THR A 86 9.89 -2.79 25.55
C THR A 86 10.48 -3.52 24.35
N ASP A 87 11.81 -3.50 24.26
CA ASP A 87 12.56 -4.30 23.30
C ASP A 87 12.93 -5.65 23.94
N HIS A 88 12.50 -6.74 23.31
CA HIS A 88 12.74 -8.12 23.75
C HIS A 88 13.77 -8.85 22.88
N VAL A 89 14.66 -8.14 22.19
CA VAL A 89 15.69 -8.68 21.29
C VAL A 89 15.11 -9.31 20.00
N ASN A 90 14.11 -10.21 20.12
CA ASN A 90 13.49 -10.91 18.99
C ASN A 90 12.18 -10.25 18.53
N TYR A 91 11.57 -9.43 19.36
CA TYR A 91 10.34 -8.68 19.06
C TYR A 91 10.24 -7.44 19.94
N SER A 92 9.47 -6.46 19.49
CA SER A 92 9.17 -5.25 20.26
C SER A 92 7.73 -5.26 20.73
N GLN A 93 7.48 -4.78 21.94
CA GLN A 93 6.16 -4.67 22.54
C GLN A 93 5.81 -3.22 22.84
N LEU A 94 4.60 -2.81 22.41
CA LEU A 94 4.00 -1.50 22.71
C LEU A 94 2.72 -1.70 23.52
N ASN A 95 2.64 -1.15 24.71
CA ASN A 95 1.47 -1.17 25.57
C ASN A 95 0.89 0.23 25.69
N TYR A 96 -0.38 0.38 25.30
CA TYR A 96 -1.11 1.64 25.38
C TYR A 96 -2.17 1.59 26.49
N LYS A 97 -2.29 2.66 27.27
CA LYS A 97 -3.33 2.79 28.29
C LYS A 97 -4.70 3.20 27.73
N THR A 98 -4.72 3.81 26.54
CA THR A 98 -5.92 4.32 25.90
C THR A 98 -6.34 3.42 24.73
N GLU A 99 -7.65 3.31 24.52
CA GLU A 99 -8.18 2.67 23.32
C GLU A 99 -7.72 3.40 22.06
N PHE A 100 -7.43 2.61 21.03
CA PHE A 100 -7.20 3.12 19.69
C PHE A 100 -8.54 3.38 19.01
N ASN A 101 -8.71 4.57 18.45
CA ASN A 101 -9.78 4.77 17.47
C ASN A 101 -9.42 4.11 16.13
N PRO A 102 -10.40 3.88 15.22
CA PRO A 102 -10.15 3.20 13.94
C PRO A 102 -9.05 3.86 13.08
N PHE A 103 -8.90 5.20 13.13
CA PHE A 103 -7.88 5.92 12.36
C PHE A 103 -6.46 5.65 12.87
N LYS A 104 -6.28 5.53 14.20
CA LYS A 104 -4.99 5.17 14.80
C LYS A 104 -4.64 3.71 14.55
N LEU A 105 -5.63 2.80 14.63
CA LEU A 105 -5.43 1.39 14.29
C LEU A 105 -4.99 1.24 12.86
N LYS A 106 -5.63 1.91 11.91
CA LYS A 106 -5.24 1.89 10.51
C LYS A 106 -3.79 2.34 10.28
N GLY A 107 -3.33 3.34 11.00
CA GLY A 107 -1.93 3.77 10.98
C GLY A 107 -0.98 2.68 11.46
N ALA A 108 -1.33 1.96 12.53
CA ALA A 108 -0.52 0.88 13.08
C ALA A 108 -0.39 -0.32 12.12
N PHE A 109 -1.44 -0.60 11.34
CA PHE A 109 -1.47 -1.70 10.37
C PHE A 109 -1.12 -1.29 8.94
N ALA A 110 -0.75 -0.03 8.70
CA ALA A 110 -0.52 0.52 7.34
C ALA A 110 0.59 -0.20 6.56
N GLY A 111 1.55 -0.81 7.27
CA GLY A 111 2.63 -1.60 6.66
C GLY A 111 2.26 -3.06 6.38
N MET A 112 1.10 -3.53 6.80
CA MET A 112 0.67 -4.92 6.62
C MET A 112 -0.01 -5.12 5.26
N ASP A 113 0.20 -6.28 4.67
CA ASP A 113 -0.46 -6.69 3.44
C ASP A 113 -1.80 -7.34 3.74
N MET A 114 -1.84 -8.21 4.73
CA MET A 114 -3.02 -8.96 5.13
C MET A 114 -3.26 -8.83 6.64
N VAL A 115 -4.52 -8.62 7.02
CA VAL A 115 -4.94 -8.59 8.42
C VAL A 115 -6.04 -9.63 8.65
N LEU A 116 -5.76 -10.64 9.45
CA LEU A 116 -6.76 -11.60 9.93
C LEU A 116 -7.33 -11.12 11.26
N VAL A 117 -8.64 -11.24 11.39
CA VAL A 117 -9.39 -10.68 12.52
C VAL A 117 -10.24 -11.77 13.15
N ASN A 118 -10.22 -11.89 14.47
CA ASN A 118 -11.20 -12.72 15.16
C ASN A 118 -12.58 -12.06 15.08
N GLY A 119 -13.41 -12.55 14.18
CA GLY A 119 -14.76 -12.04 13.89
C GLY A 119 -15.76 -12.18 15.02
N ASN A 120 -15.41 -12.92 16.08
CA ASN A 120 -16.24 -12.96 17.30
C ASN A 120 -16.11 -11.67 18.12
N HIS A 121 -15.05 -10.88 17.94
CA HIS A 121 -14.74 -9.68 18.72
C HIS A 121 -14.71 -8.42 17.89
N HIS A 122 -14.23 -8.50 16.66
CA HIS A 122 -14.06 -7.36 15.76
C HIS A 122 -14.72 -7.62 14.40
N GLN A 123 -15.06 -6.56 13.69
CA GLN A 123 -15.54 -6.63 12.32
C GLN A 123 -14.38 -6.38 11.36
N ALA A 124 -14.47 -6.93 10.14
CA ALA A 124 -13.57 -6.63 9.05
C ALA A 124 -14.35 -6.45 7.75
N LYS A 125 -13.68 -5.91 6.73
CA LYS A 125 -14.25 -5.63 5.41
C LYS A 125 -14.77 -6.88 4.71
N ALA A 126 -14.03 -8.00 4.81
CA ALA A 126 -14.42 -9.30 4.27
C ALA A 126 -14.62 -10.33 5.40
N GLN A 127 -15.36 -11.39 5.14
CA GLN A 127 -15.62 -12.42 6.14
C GLN A 127 -15.37 -13.82 5.57
N VAL A 128 -14.80 -14.68 6.43
CA VAL A 128 -14.78 -16.14 6.31
C VAL A 128 -15.72 -16.69 7.37
N VAL A 129 -16.79 -17.33 6.94
CA VAL A 129 -17.80 -17.89 7.86
C VAL A 129 -17.47 -19.34 8.15
N VAL A 130 -17.32 -19.68 9.42
CA VAL A 130 -17.10 -21.05 9.85
C VAL A 130 -18.40 -21.62 10.43
N ILE A 131 -18.91 -22.67 9.83
CA ILE A 131 -20.09 -23.41 10.30
C ILE A 131 -19.63 -24.40 11.37
N TYR A 132 -19.96 -24.08 12.62
CA TYR A 132 -19.59 -24.85 13.79
C TYR A 132 -20.83 -25.06 14.66
N GLU A 133 -21.33 -26.32 14.82
CA GLU A 133 -22.62 -26.58 15.45
C GLU A 133 -22.76 -25.95 16.84
N ASN A 134 -21.76 -26.12 17.71
CA ASN A 134 -21.79 -25.57 19.06
C ASN A 134 -21.74 -24.01 19.10
N LYS A 135 -21.54 -23.35 17.96
CA LYS A 135 -21.51 -21.87 17.83
C LYS A 135 -22.69 -21.33 17.01
N ARG A 136 -23.65 -22.18 16.59
CA ARG A 136 -24.81 -21.81 15.77
C ARG A 136 -25.52 -20.55 16.29
N ALA A 137 -25.93 -20.55 17.56
CA ALA A 137 -26.62 -19.40 18.16
C ALA A 137 -25.76 -18.15 18.28
N SER A 138 -24.45 -18.31 18.44
CA SER A 138 -23.48 -17.19 18.46
C SER A 138 -23.31 -16.58 17.10
N LEU A 139 -23.22 -17.38 16.03
CA LEU A 139 -23.11 -16.92 14.66
C LEU A 139 -24.39 -16.21 14.21
N GLN A 140 -25.57 -16.75 14.59
CA GLN A 140 -26.87 -16.15 14.28
C GLN A 140 -27.02 -14.72 14.83
N LYS A 141 -26.43 -14.41 15.98
CA LYS A 141 -26.41 -13.05 16.54
C LYS A 141 -25.51 -12.07 15.78
N ARG A 142 -24.70 -12.56 14.85
CA ARG A 142 -23.69 -11.79 14.11
C ARG A 142 -24.00 -11.62 12.63
N LEU A 143 -25.21 -11.97 12.19
CA LEU A 143 -25.57 -11.87 10.76
C LEU A 143 -25.37 -10.47 10.18
N ALA A 144 -25.60 -9.43 10.97
CA ALA A 144 -25.42 -8.04 10.51
C ALA A 144 -23.98 -7.68 10.12
N GLN A 145 -22.98 -8.46 10.54
CA GLN A 145 -21.57 -8.22 10.12
C GLN A 145 -21.16 -9.01 8.86
N LEU A 146 -22.02 -9.93 8.39
CA LEU A 146 -21.78 -10.74 7.20
C LEU A 146 -22.12 -9.93 5.92
N THR A 147 -21.39 -8.86 5.67
CA THR A 147 -21.66 -7.90 4.57
C THR A 147 -20.90 -8.21 3.30
N ASN A 148 -19.84 -9.02 3.39
CA ASN A 148 -18.99 -9.40 2.27
C ASN A 148 -18.33 -10.75 2.54
N VAL A 149 -19.13 -11.80 2.56
CA VAL A 149 -18.64 -13.16 2.78
C VAL A 149 -17.88 -13.62 1.53
N GLN A 150 -16.65 -14.11 1.72
CA GLN A 150 -15.76 -14.55 0.65
C GLN A 150 -15.53 -16.06 0.63
N MET A 151 -15.77 -16.74 1.75
CA MET A 151 -15.57 -18.19 1.90
C MET A 151 -16.44 -18.71 3.04
N ILE A 152 -16.91 -19.96 2.89
CA ILE A 152 -17.59 -20.71 3.95
C ILE A 152 -16.77 -21.96 4.26
N LEU A 153 -16.54 -22.22 5.55
CA LEU A 153 -15.83 -23.39 6.04
C LEU A 153 -16.76 -24.26 6.88
N LEU A 154 -16.75 -25.56 6.64
CA LEU A 154 -17.47 -26.55 7.45
C LEU A 154 -16.51 -27.17 8.47
N ALA A 155 -16.81 -27.02 9.75
CA ALA A 155 -16.11 -27.75 10.80
C ALA A 155 -16.53 -29.25 10.81
N ASP A 156 -15.76 -30.10 11.50
CA ASP A 156 -15.99 -31.55 11.50
C ASP A 156 -17.38 -31.98 12.00
N ASN A 157 -17.97 -31.17 12.90
CA ASN A 157 -19.30 -31.40 13.47
C ASN A 157 -20.42 -30.75 12.66
N ALA A 158 -20.15 -30.15 11.52
CA ALA A 158 -21.13 -29.50 10.64
C ALA A 158 -21.38 -30.36 9.39
N ALA A 159 -22.64 -30.75 9.17
CA ALA A 159 -23.03 -31.53 7.99
C ALA A 159 -23.29 -30.65 6.75
N ASP A 160 -23.82 -29.42 6.95
CA ASP A 160 -24.19 -28.50 5.89
C ASP A 160 -24.18 -27.05 6.41
N VAL A 161 -24.24 -26.08 5.48
CA VAL A 161 -24.38 -24.65 5.79
C VAL A 161 -25.73 -24.41 6.48
N PHE A 162 -25.74 -23.62 7.55
CA PHE A 162 -26.98 -23.29 8.26
C PHE A 162 -27.98 -22.52 7.39
N ASP A 163 -29.27 -22.81 7.51
CA ASP A 163 -30.30 -22.16 6.69
C ASP A 163 -30.31 -20.64 6.82
N PHE A 164 -30.11 -20.11 8.02
CA PHE A 164 -30.04 -18.66 8.22
C PHE A 164 -28.81 -18.00 7.53
N ILE A 165 -27.73 -18.76 7.28
CA ILE A 165 -26.59 -18.29 6.46
C ILE A 165 -26.99 -18.29 4.98
N LYS A 166 -27.65 -19.36 4.51
CA LYS A 166 -28.17 -19.45 3.12
C LYS A 166 -29.14 -18.31 2.80
N GLU A 167 -29.97 -17.92 3.77
CA GLU A 167 -30.91 -16.80 3.67
C GLU A 167 -30.22 -15.45 3.71
N THR A 168 -29.18 -15.28 4.51
CA THR A 168 -28.47 -14.00 4.68
C THR A 168 -27.47 -13.74 3.57
N VAL A 169 -26.71 -14.77 3.16
CA VAL A 169 -25.67 -14.71 2.13
C VAL A 169 -26.26 -15.24 0.84
N THR A 170 -26.92 -14.39 0.08
CA THR A 170 -27.72 -14.80 -1.10
C THR A 170 -26.94 -15.49 -2.21
N ASN A 171 -25.64 -15.23 -2.29
CA ASN A 171 -24.70 -15.84 -3.24
C ASN A 171 -23.87 -16.99 -2.62
N TRP A 172 -24.30 -17.59 -1.54
CA TRP A 172 -23.52 -18.60 -0.80
C TRP A 172 -23.10 -19.80 -1.66
N GLN A 173 -23.89 -20.16 -2.68
CA GLN A 173 -23.60 -21.27 -3.59
C GLN A 173 -22.42 -20.99 -4.55
N ASP A 174 -22.13 -19.71 -4.80
CA ASP A 174 -21.02 -19.29 -5.65
C ASP A 174 -19.71 -19.13 -4.87
N LEU A 175 -19.79 -19.18 -3.54
CA LEU A 175 -18.62 -19.01 -2.68
C LEU A 175 -17.84 -20.32 -2.54
N PRO A 176 -16.51 -20.25 -2.39
CA PRO A 176 -15.72 -21.40 -1.99
C PRO A 176 -16.25 -22.01 -0.68
N LEU A 177 -16.59 -23.30 -0.75
CA LEU A 177 -17.06 -24.10 0.39
C LEU A 177 -16.06 -25.21 0.64
N TYR A 178 -15.31 -25.15 1.74
CA TYR A 178 -14.30 -26.15 2.12
C TYR A 178 -14.56 -26.70 3.52
N ARG A 179 -13.96 -27.83 3.81
CA ARG A 179 -13.83 -28.27 5.20
C ARG A 179 -12.71 -27.49 5.87
N ILE A 180 -12.82 -27.29 7.18
CA ILE A 180 -11.83 -26.49 7.94
C ILE A 180 -10.43 -27.11 7.95
N ASP A 181 -10.31 -28.43 7.74
CA ASP A 181 -9.07 -29.19 7.66
C ASP A 181 -8.43 -29.19 6.24
N GLU A 182 -9.13 -28.65 5.23
CA GLU A 182 -8.59 -28.50 3.88
C GLU A 182 -7.65 -27.28 3.78
N THR A 183 -6.64 -27.24 4.63
CA THR A 183 -5.72 -26.10 4.81
C THR A 183 -5.09 -25.64 3.48
N GLU A 184 -4.71 -26.56 2.61
CA GLU A 184 -4.11 -26.21 1.31
C GLU A 184 -5.05 -25.38 0.43
N LYS A 185 -6.33 -25.73 0.37
CA LYS A 185 -7.35 -24.98 -0.39
C LYS A 185 -7.61 -23.61 0.22
N ILE A 186 -7.68 -23.55 1.54
CA ILE A 186 -7.87 -22.29 2.26
C ILE A 186 -6.70 -21.35 2.02
N VAL A 187 -5.47 -21.83 2.15
CA VAL A 187 -4.25 -21.05 1.86
C VAL A 187 -4.18 -20.63 0.40
N ALA A 188 -4.53 -21.51 -0.54
CA ALA A 188 -4.57 -21.19 -1.97
C ALA A 188 -5.56 -20.06 -2.27
N PHE A 189 -6.74 -20.10 -1.63
CA PHE A 189 -7.72 -19.01 -1.75
C PHE A 189 -7.12 -17.67 -1.29
N PHE A 190 -6.55 -17.61 -0.09
CA PHE A 190 -5.96 -16.35 0.40
C PHE A 190 -4.81 -15.86 -0.48
N ARG A 191 -3.97 -16.77 -0.99
CA ARG A 191 -2.91 -16.43 -1.93
C ARG A 191 -3.45 -15.79 -3.21
N GLU A 192 -4.53 -16.34 -3.75
CA GLU A 192 -5.22 -15.78 -4.93
C GLU A 192 -5.81 -14.41 -4.63
N GLN A 193 -6.51 -14.25 -3.49
CA GLN A 193 -7.06 -12.97 -3.07
C GLN A 193 -5.97 -11.90 -2.94
N MET A 194 -4.84 -12.23 -2.34
CA MET A 194 -3.71 -11.32 -2.20
C MET A 194 -3.08 -10.95 -3.54
N GLN A 195 -3.01 -11.87 -4.50
CA GLN A 195 -2.55 -11.58 -5.86
C GLN A 195 -3.49 -10.62 -6.59
N GLN A 196 -4.80 -10.82 -6.46
CA GLN A 196 -5.82 -9.95 -7.05
C GLN A 196 -5.88 -8.57 -6.38
N ALA A 197 -5.56 -8.49 -5.09
CA ALA A 197 -5.52 -7.25 -4.31
C ALA A 197 -4.27 -6.40 -4.59
N LYS A 198 -3.31 -6.90 -5.40
CA LYS A 198 -2.10 -6.15 -5.73
C LYS A 198 -2.44 -4.76 -6.27
N PRO A 199 -1.88 -3.67 -5.68
CA PRO A 199 -2.23 -2.31 -6.07
C PRO A 199 -2.00 -2.02 -7.55
N VAL A 200 -2.95 -1.34 -8.18
CA VAL A 200 -2.85 -0.93 -9.58
C VAL A 200 -1.62 -0.04 -9.76
N LEU A 201 -0.80 -0.33 -10.76
CA LEU A 201 0.39 0.45 -11.08
C LEU A 201 0.03 1.59 -12.04
N ASN A 202 0.33 2.83 -11.63
CA ASN A 202 0.30 4.02 -12.48
C ASN A 202 1.72 4.52 -12.72
N GLY A 203 1.90 5.24 -13.82
CA GLY A 203 3.16 5.89 -14.15
C GLY A 203 3.14 7.38 -13.79
N LEU A 204 4.25 7.89 -13.28
CA LEU A 204 4.46 9.32 -13.06
C LEU A 204 5.81 9.74 -13.65
N VAL A 205 5.77 10.59 -14.68
CA VAL A 205 6.95 11.22 -15.26
C VAL A 205 7.23 12.50 -14.52
N LEU A 206 8.39 12.62 -13.89
CA LEU A 206 8.80 13.84 -13.21
C LEU A 206 9.38 14.83 -14.20
N ALA A 207 8.54 15.72 -14.73
CA ALA A 207 8.92 16.75 -15.70
C ALA A 207 8.97 18.16 -15.10
N GLY A 208 8.42 18.36 -13.91
CA GLY A 208 8.43 19.65 -13.21
C GLY A 208 9.75 19.91 -12.48
N GLY A 209 10.43 21.01 -12.80
CA GLY A 209 11.63 21.42 -12.06
C GLY A 209 12.28 22.65 -12.71
N LYS A 210 12.61 23.68 -11.89
CA LYS A 210 13.52 24.73 -12.34
C LYS A 210 14.92 24.14 -12.37
N SER A 211 15.35 23.61 -13.52
CA SER A 211 16.72 23.09 -13.73
C SER A 211 17.74 24.25 -13.66
N GLN A 212 17.95 24.83 -12.49
CA GLN A 212 18.79 26.03 -12.28
C GLN A 212 20.23 25.79 -12.72
N ARG A 213 20.72 24.54 -12.69
CA ARG A 213 22.09 24.17 -13.08
C ARG A 213 22.27 24.01 -14.60
N MET A 214 21.23 23.54 -15.30
CA MET A 214 21.26 23.30 -16.76
C MET A 214 20.85 24.54 -17.57
N GLY A 215 20.15 25.51 -16.94
CA GLY A 215 19.63 26.70 -17.62
C GLY A 215 18.43 26.45 -18.52
N PHE A 216 17.97 25.20 -18.66
CA PHE A 216 16.80 24.80 -19.45
C PHE A 216 16.04 23.65 -18.80
N ASP A 217 14.77 23.47 -19.18
CA ASP A 217 13.93 22.40 -18.70
C ASP A 217 14.35 21.04 -19.31
N LYS A 218 14.73 20.06 -18.47
CA LYS A 218 15.16 18.73 -18.92
C LYS A 218 14.06 17.98 -19.65
N GLY A 219 12.79 18.22 -19.29
CA GLY A 219 11.63 17.54 -19.88
C GLY A 219 11.39 17.87 -21.36
N ILE A 220 11.87 19.06 -21.85
CA ILE A 220 11.68 19.48 -23.25
C ILE A 220 12.82 19.07 -24.18
N VAL A 221 13.93 18.57 -23.65
CA VAL A 221 15.08 18.10 -24.46
C VAL A 221 14.65 16.93 -25.33
N LYS A 222 15.09 16.92 -26.59
CA LYS A 222 14.73 15.88 -27.57
C LYS A 222 15.92 14.93 -27.79
N TRP A 223 16.08 13.94 -26.94
CA TRP A 223 17.10 12.90 -27.07
C TRP A 223 16.76 11.89 -28.18
N HIS A 224 15.47 11.53 -28.32
CA HIS A 224 14.93 10.53 -29.22
C HIS A 224 14.00 11.15 -30.28
N GLY A 225 14.26 12.36 -30.74
CA GLY A 225 13.39 13.05 -31.70
C GLY A 225 12.10 13.65 -31.12
N LYS A 226 11.74 13.29 -29.87
CA LYS A 226 10.58 13.73 -29.12
C LYS A 226 11.02 14.34 -27.78
N GLN A 227 10.23 15.26 -27.20
CA GLN A 227 10.53 15.79 -25.87
C GLN A 227 10.61 14.64 -24.86
N GLN A 228 11.61 14.68 -23.98
CA GLN A 228 11.92 13.56 -23.06
C GLN A 228 10.73 13.20 -22.16
N ARG A 229 9.96 14.20 -21.69
CA ARG A 229 8.75 13.95 -20.90
C ARG A 229 7.72 13.09 -21.61
N TYR A 230 7.55 13.28 -22.91
CA TYR A 230 6.61 12.47 -23.71
C TYR A 230 7.21 11.12 -24.11
N HIS A 231 8.52 11.09 -24.37
CA HIS A 231 9.20 9.82 -24.64
C HIS A 231 9.06 8.86 -23.47
N ILE A 232 9.39 9.30 -22.25
CA ILE A 232 9.24 8.49 -21.04
C ILE A 232 7.77 8.15 -20.80
N ALA A 233 6.84 9.09 -20.96
CA ALA A 233 5.43 8.82 -20.80
C ALA A 233 4.96 7.69 -21.72
N ASP A 234 5.40 7.68 -22.99
CA ASP A 234 5.06 6.60 -23.93
C ASP A 234 5.70 5.27 -23.52
N MET A 235 6.94 5.27 -23.01
CA MET A 235 7.61 4.07 -22.51
C MET A 235 6.89 3.45 -21.31
N LEU A 236 6.21 4.26 -20.48
CA LEU A 236 5.48 3.77 -19.31
C LEU A 236 4.10 3.16 -19.64
N LYS A 237 3.48 3.53 -20.76
CA LYS A 237 2.14 3.08 -21.14
C LYS A 237 1.95 1.54 -21.18
N PRO A 238 2.91 0.73 -21.66
CA PRO A 238 2.76 -0.72 -21.66
C PRO A 238 2.74 -1.37 -20.27
N PHE A 239 3.23 -0.67 -19.25
CA PHE A 239 3.43 -1.20 -17.90
C PHE A 239 2.42 -0.64 -16.88
N CYS A 240 1.78 0.49 -17.20
CA CYS A 240 0.96 1.25 -16.29
C CYS A 240 -0.47 1.38 -16.80
N ARG A 241 -1.42 1.37 -15.89
CA ARG A 241 -2.85 1.58 -16.23
C ARG A 241 -3.09 3.00 -16.73
N ASP A 242 -2.59 3.99 -16.00
CA ASP A 242 -2.63 5.39 -16.37
C ASP A 242 -1.23 5.97 -16.24
N VAL A 243 -0.86 6.90 -17.12
CA VAL A 243 0.43 7.60 -17.08
C VAL A 243 0.19 9.10 -17.00
N PHE A 244 0.85 9.74 -16.04
CA PHE A 244 0.74 11.16 -15.77
C PHE A 244 2.11 11.85 -15.90
N ILE A 245 2.10 13.09 -16.38
CA ILE A 245 3.25 13.99 -16.34
C ILE A 245 3.05 14.93 -15.16
N SER A 246 3.95 14.84 -14.16
CA SER A 246 3.98 15.79 -13.04
C SER A 246 4.43 17.16 -13.52
N CYS A 247 3.67 18.18 -13.20
CA CYS A 247 3.96 19.55 -13.55
C CYS A 247 3.45 20.51 -12.47
N ARG A 248 3.98 21.73 -12.47
CA ARG A 248 3.37 22.82 -11.69
C ARG A 248 2.09 23.29 -12.38
N GLU A 249 1.23 23.96 -11.64
CA GLU A 249 -0.03 24.50 -12.16
C GLU A 249 0.19 25.43 -13.37
N ASP A 250 1.24 26.28 -13.31
CA ASP A 250 1.63 27.21 -14.39
C ASP A 250 2.19 26.51 -15.66
N GLN A 251 2.55 25.25 -15.58
CA GLN A 251 3.09 24.44 -16.68
C GLN A 251 2.05 23.51 -17.32
N GLN A 252 0.87 23.42 -16.76
CA GLN A 252 -0.15 22.47 -17.25
C GLN A 252 -0.57 22.76 -18.70
N SER A 253 -0.66 24.04 -19.07
CA SER A 253 -0.98 24.46 -20.45
C SER A 253 0.13 24.16 -21.47
N ASP A 254 1.36 23.88 -21.02
CA ASP A 254 2.49 23.59 -21.88
C ASP A 254 2.60 22.10 -22.25
N ILE A 255 1.73 21.26 -21.67
CA ILE A 255 1.68 19.83 -21.97
C ILE A 255 0.77 19.60 -23.17
N GLU A 256 1.28 18.86 -24.16
CA GLU A 256 0.57 18.52 -25.39
C GLU A 256 -0.72 17.75 -25.10
N GLU A 257 -1.74 18.01 -25.90
CA GLU A 257 -3.00 17.27 -25.85
C GLU A 257 -2.75 15.76 -26.05
N GLY A 258 -3.46 14.92 -25.29
CA GLY A 258 -3.29 13.45 -25.29
C GLY A 258 -2.35 12.94 -24.19
N TYR A 259 -1.71 13.80 -23.39
CA TYR A 259 -0.99 13.42 -22.18
C TYR A 259 -1.70 13.92 -20.93
N SER A 260 -1.96 12.99 -19.98
CA SER A 260 -2.54 13.35 -18.70
C SER A 260 -1.54 14.04 -17.80
N THR A 261 -1.97 15.06 -17.08
CA THR A 261 -1.13 15.81 -16.13
C THR A 261 -1.53 15.50 -14.68
N LEU A 262 -0.56 15.62 -13.79
CA LEU A 262 -0.80 15.62 -12.35
C LEU A 262 -0.08 16.85 -11.77
N THR A 263 -0.89 17.76 -11.19
CA THR A 263 -0.36 19.00 -10.63
C THR A 263 0.24 18.78 -9.25
N ASP A 264 1.43 19.30 -9.01
CA ASP A 264 2.11 19.20 -7.72
C ASP A 264 1.39 20.05 -6.65
N THR A 265 0.74 19.38 -5.72
CA THR A 265 0.03 20.02 -4.58
C THR A 265 0.91 20.21 -3.35
N PHE A 266 2.00 19.45 -3.24
CA PHE A 266 3.05 19.62 -2.23
C PHE A 266 4.18 20.46 -2.83
N THR A 267 3.98 21.77 -2.89
CA THR A 267 4.91 22.70 -3.54
C THR A 267 6.20 22.90 -2.74
N GLY A 268 7.30 23.22 -3.43
CA GLY A 268 8.59 23.54 -2.81
C GLY A 268 9.40 22.33 -2.34
N LEU A 269 8.92 21.12 -2.53
CA LEU A 269 9.60 19.88 -2.12
C LEU A 269 10.30 19.14 -3.28
N GLY A 270 10.30 19.71 -4.49
CA GLY A 270 10.89 19.08 -5.68
C GLY A 270 10.28 17.70 -5.98
N PRO A 271 11.09 16.70 -6.37
CA PRO A 271 10.58 15.37 -6.71
C PRO A 271 9.74 14.72 -5.60
N TYR A 272 10.06 15.02 -4.33
CA TYR A 272 9.30 14.50 -3.20
C TYR A 272 7.87 15.03 -3.17
N GLY A 273 7.69 16.30 -3.52
CA GLY A 273 6.35 16.91 -3.64
C GLY A 273 5.51 16.26 -4.72
N ALA A 274 6.10 15.94 -5.87
CA ALA A 274 5.42 15.24 -6.95
C ALA A 274 4.97 13.82 -6.53
N ILE A 275 5.83 13.06 -5.85
CA ILE A 275 5.51 11.73 -5.31
C ILE A 275 4.34 11.80 -4.32
N LEU A 276 4.40 12.72 -3.35
CA LEU A 276 3.33 12.92 -2.38
C LEU A 276 2.01 13.37 -3.03
N SER A 277 2.09 14.20 -4.07
CA SER A 277 0.91 14.66 -4.83
C SER A 277 0.24 13.52 -5.58
N ALA A 278 1.02 12.60 -6.16
CA ALA A 278 0.51 11.41 -6.82
C ALA A 278 -0.26 10.52 -5.84
N PHE A 279 0.29 10.26 -4.67
CA PHE A 279 -0.41 9.49 -3.65
C PHE A 279 -1.63 10.22 -3.06
N ARG A 280 -1.58 11.54 -2.92
CA ARG A 280 -2.76 12.31 -2.49
C ARG A 280 -3.93 12.12 -3.46
N GLU A 281 -3.65 12.09 -4.76
CA GLU A 281 -4.67 11.95 -5.80
C GLU A 281 -5.21 10.51 -5.88
N LYS A 282 -4.32 9.50 -5.82
CA LYS A 282 -4.70 8.08 -5.86
C LYS A 282 -3.94 7.30 -4.76
N PRO A 283 -4.41 7.35 -3.50
CA PRO A 283 -3.66 6.84 -2.35
C PRO A 283 -3.55 5.31 -2.30
N ASP A 284 -4.37 4.59 -3.06
CA ASP A 284 -4.40 3.12 -3.07
C ASP A 284 -3.68 2.51 -4.27
N ASN A 285 -3.14 3.35 -5.16
CA ASN A 285 -2.41 2.90 -6.31
C ASN A 285 -0.90 2.91 -6.02
N ALA A 286 -0.17 2.01 -6.67
CA ALA A 286 1.28 2.09 -6.75
C ALA A 286 1.69 3.02 -7.90
N TRP A 287 2.90 3.58 -7.79
CA TRP A 287 3.41 4.55 -8.74
C TRP A 287 4.80 4.17 -9.25
N LEU A 288 4.91 3.90 -10.55
CA LEU A 288 6.20 3.84 -11.23
C LEU A 288 6.65 5.27 -11.55
N ILE A 289 7.59 5.76 -10.76
CA ILE A 289 8.15 7.12 -10.87
C ILE A 289 9.37 7.06 -11.77
N VAL A 290 9.42 7.93 -12.80
CA VAL A 290 10.58 8.08 -13.68
C VAL A 290 10.87 9.55 -13.94
N ALA A 291 12.11 9.96 -13.69
CA ALA A 291 12.56 11.34 -13.97
C ALA A 291 12.99 11.53 -15.43
N CYS A 292 12.87 12.75 -15.93
CA CYS A 292 13.25 13.13 -17.29
C CYS A 292 14.77 13.23 -17.52
N ASP A 293 15.60 12.98 -16.54
CA ASP A 293 17.06 13.06 -16.64
C ASP A 293 17.75 11.72 -16.93
N LEU A 294 16.99 10.71 -17.35
CA LEU A 294 17.45 9.37 -17.72
C LEU A 294 17.31 9.14 -19.26
N PRO A 295 18.12 9.75 -20.10
CA PRO A 295 17.94 9.64 -21.56
C PRO A 295 18.37 8.29 -22.14
N LEU A 296 19.14 7.47 -21.43
CA LEU A 296 19.56 6.13 -21.87
C LEU A 296 18.62 5.02 -21.38
N LEU A 297 17.58 5.35 -20.61
CA LEU A 297 16.64 4.38 -20.06
C LEU A 297 16.00 3.53 -21.18
N SER A 298 16.05 2.22 -21.03
CA SER A 298 15.49 1.24 -21.96
C SER A 298 14.17 0.64 -21.48
N ASN A 299 13.39 0.10 -22.43
CA ASN A 299 12.20 -0.70 -22.11
C ASN A 299 12.56 -2.00 -21.37
N GLU A 300 13.73 -2.57 -21.59
CA GLU A 300 14.20 -3.78 -20.89
C GLU A 300 14.37 -3.50 -19.40
N THR A 301 15.03 -2.40 -19.06
CA THR A 301 15.19 -1.96 -17.65
C THR A 301 13.86 -1.65 -17.00
N LEU A 302 12.93 -0.97 -17.68
CA LEU A 302 11.58 -0.74 -17.14
C LEU A 302 10.81 -2.05 -16.94
N LYS A 303 10.86 -2.96 -17.91
CA LYS A 303 10.21 -4.27 -17.82
C LYS A 303 10.77 -5.08 -16.65
N TYR A 304 12.09 -5.11 -16.50
CA TYR A 304 12.75 -5.83 -15.41
C TYR A 304 12.29 -5.30 -14.03
N LEU A 305 12.20 -3.97 -13.85
CA LEU A 305 11.70 -3.35 -12.63
C LEU A 305 10.25 -3.77 -12.32
N VAL A 306 9.39 -3.78 -13.33
CA VAL A 306 7.97 -4.15 -13.17
C VAL A 306 7.79 -5.65 -12.92
N ASP A 307 8.54 -6.49 -13.60
CA ASP A 307 8.48 -7.95 -13.42
C ASP A 307 8.95 -8.39 -12.02
N HIS A 308 9.89 -7.63 -11.42
CA HIS A 308 10.43 -7.91 -10.09
C HIS A 308 9.82 -7.01 -8.99
N ARG A 309 8.68 -6.40 -9.29
CA ARG A 309 7.95 -5.56 -8.32
C ARG A 309 7.53 -6.38 -7.09
N ASP A 310 7.96 -5.92 -5.93
CA ASP A 310 7.55 -6.45 -4.63
C ASP A 310 6.56 -5.50 -3.94
N SER A 311 5.28 -5.84 -3.97
CA SER A 311 4.22 -5.05 -3.32
C SER A 311 4.19 -5.19 -1.80
N SER A 312 4.95 -6.13 -1.22
CA SER A 312 5.08 -6.28 0.22
C SER A 312 6.09 -5.30 0.83
N SER A 313 7.07 -4.85 0.06
CA SER A 313 7.95 -3.73 0.42
C SER A 313 7.27 -2.37 0.24
N ILE A 314 7.83 -1.29 0.78
CA ILE A 314 7.30 0.07 0.54
C ILE A 314 7.62 0.55 -0.87
N ALA A 315 8.69 0.03 -1.45
CA ALA A 315 9.12 0.34 -2.82
C ALA A 315 10.00 -0.78 -3.39
N THR A 316 10.03 -0.84 -4.73
CA THR A 316 11.03 -1.61 -5.50
C THR A 316 11.88 -0.61 -6.28
N ALA A 317 13.18 -0.57 -6.04
CA ALA A 317 14.11 0.40 -6.60
C ALA A 317 15.36 -0.27 -7.16
N TYR A 318 16.03 0.39 -8.10
CA TYR A 318 17.36 0.00 -8.48
C TYR A 318 18.40 0.49 -7.46
N GLN A 319 19.43 -0.31 -7.25
CA GLN A 319 20.63 0.09 -6.54
C GLN A 319 21.48 0.97 -7.47
N SER A 320 21.92 2.12 -6.97
CA SER A 320 22.82 3.03 -7.68
C SER A 320 24.18 2.37 -7.88
N SER A 321 24.74 2.48 -9.07
CA SER A 321 26.10 2.03 -9.36
C SER A 321 27.20 2.88 -8.73
N PHE A 322 26.85 4.04 -8.16
CA PHE A 322 27.82 5.01 -7.62
C PHE A 322 28.01 4.91 -6.09
N ASP A 323 26.95 4.59 -5.37
CA ASP A 323 26.96 4.70 -3.89
C ASP A 323 26.18 3.58 -3.17
N ASP A 324 25.77 2.55 -3.90
CA ASP A 324 25.00 1.41 -3.43
C ASP A 324 23.63 1.74 -2.78
N PHE A 325 23.21 2.99 -2.80
CA PHE A 325 21.91 3.41 -2.28
C PHE A 325 20.80 3.29 -3.33
N PRO A 326 19.51 3.24 -2.92
CA PRO A 326 18.39 3.16 -3.87
C PRO A 326 18.29 4.41 -4.76
N GLU A 327 17.97 4.19 -6.05
CA GLU A 327 17.64 5.24 -7.00
C GLU A 327 16.18 5.68 -6.85
N PRO A 328 15.91 6.87 -6.31
CA PRO A 328 14.55 7.25 -5.92
C PRO A 328 13.67 7.69 -7.09
N LEU A 329 14.27 7.99 -8.24
CA LEU A 329 13.60 8.61 -9.39
C LEU A 329 13.48 7.66 -10.60
N ILE A 330 13.72 6.37 -10.38
CA ILE A 330 13.31 5.23 -11.19
C ILE A 330 12.93 4.11 -10.23
N THR A 331 11.71 4.17 -9.71
CA THR A 331 11.30 3.36 -8.55
C THR A 331 9.78 3.13 -8.60
N ILE A 332 9.35 1.93 -8.26
CA ILE A 332 7.95 1.66 -7.98
C ILE A 332 7.72 1.90 -6.49
N TRP A 333 6.86 2.85 -6.18
CA TRP A 333 6.44 3.18 -4.82
C TRP A 333 5.07 2.55 -4.55
N GLU A 334 4.96 1.76 -3.47
CA GLU A 334 3.71 1.11 -3.09
C GLU A 334 2.83 2.03 -2.21
N PRO A 335 1.51 1.82 -2.14
CA PRO A 335 0.60 2.66 -1.33
C PRO A 335 1.02 2.82 0.12
N LYS A 336 1.64 1.78 0.72
CA LYS A 336 2.14 1.81 2.10
C LYS A 336 3.31 2.79 2.30
N SER A 337 3.97 3.22 1.23
CA SER A 337 5.01 4.25 1.29
C SER A 337 4.47 5.65 1.60
N TYR A 338 3.20 5.92 1.30
CA TYR A 338 2.62 7.25 1.50
C TYR A 338 2.58 7.69 2.97
N PRO A 339 2.00 6.92 3.92
CA PRO A 339 2.05 7.28 5.33
C PRO A 339 3.50 7.32 5.87
N VAL A 340 4.40 6.46 5.40
CA VAL A 340 5.82 6.51 5.76
C VAL A 340 6.43 7.82 5.30
N SER A 341 6.26 8.21 4.03
CA SER A 341 6.76 9.46 3.48
C SER A 341 6.20 10.68 4.24
N LEU A 342 4.91 10.70 4.56
CA LEU A 342 4.33 11.78 5.37
C LEU A 342 4.96 11.85 6.77
N SER A 343 5.30 10.71 7.38
CA SER A 343 6.01 10.66 8.67
C SER A 343 7.42 11.26 8.57
N PHE A 344 8.17 10.99 7.50
CA PHE A 344 9.47 11.62 7.25
C PHE A 344 9.33 13.14 7.05
N LEU A 345 8.32 13.57 6.29
CA LEU A 345 8.04 15.00 6.08
C LEU A 345 7.72 15.70 7.40
N ALA A 346 6.92 15.08 8.28
CA ALA A 346 6.60 15.61 9.60
C ALA A 346 7.82 15.76 10.52
N GLN A 347 8.90 15.01 10.25
CA GLN A 347 10.17 15.11 10.93
C GLN A 347 11.17 16.06 10.24
N GLY A 348 10.73 16.78 9.19
CA GLY A 348 11.56 17.74 8.46
C GLY A 348 12.39 17.15 7.31
N TYR A 349 12.19 15.88 6.95
CA TYR A 349 12.90 15.24 5.83
C TYR A 349 12.05 15.30 4.55
N SER A 350 12.62 15.84 3.47
CA SER A 350 11.96 15.99 2.15
C SER A 350 12.78 15.34 1.01
N CYS A 351 13.62 14.37 1.32
CA CYS A 351 14.43 13.66 0.34
C CYS A 351 13.88 12.24 0.12
N PRO A 352 13.39 11.87 -1.07
CA PRO A 352 12.85 10.54 -1.34
C PRO A 352 13.89 9.44 -1.15
N ARG A 353 15.17 9.68 -1.47
CA ARG A 353 16.26 8.71 -1.24
C ARG A 353 16.43 8.40 0.25
N LYS A 354 16.29 9.39 1.15
CA LYS A 354 16.36 9.16 2.60
C LYS A 354 15.21 8.29 3.11
N VAL A 355 14.03 8.42 2.53
CA VAL A 355 12.91 7.53 2.85
C VAL A 355 13.24 6.10 2.47
N LEU A 356 13.74 5.87 1.24
CA LEU A 356 14.10 4.54 0.77
C LEU A 356 15.21 3.89 1.61
N ILE A 357 16.29 4.64 1.91
CA ILE A 357 17.42 4.13 2.72
C ILE A 357 16.99 3.69 4.12
N ASN A 358 15.99 4.35 4.71
CA ASN A 358 15.55 4.11 6.08
C ASN A 358 14.22 3.33 6.16
N SER A 359 13.89 2.59 5.13
CA SER A 359 12.66 1.82 5.05
C SER A 359 12.90 0.45 4.41
N ASP A 360 11.90 -0.40 4.48
CA ASP A 360 11.95 -1.72 3.86
C ASP A 360 11.70 -1.61 2.35
N VAL A 361 12.78 -1.75 1.57
CA VAL A 361 12.81 -1.56 0.11
C VAL A 361 13.45 -2.77 -0.56
N THR A 362 12.81 -3.29 -1.60
CA THR A 362 13.42 -4.29 -2.46
C THR A 362 14.37 -3.63 -3.44
N LEU A 363 15.66 -3.96 -3.34
CA LEU A 363 16.72 -3.45 -4.22
C LEU A 363 17.04 -4.44 -5.33
N LEU A 364 17.11 -3.92 -6.56
CA LEU A 364 17.44 -4.67 -7.77
C LEU A 364 18.71 -4.09 -8.40
N ASN A 365 19.50 -4.96 -9.04
CA ASN A 365 20.55 -4.50 -9.94
C ASN A 365 19.97 -4.27 -11.33
N ALA A 366 20.27 -3.12 -11.95
CA ALA A 366 19.80 -2.85 -13.30
C ALA A 366 20.44 -3.83 -14.31
N PRO A 367 19.67 -4.36 -15.27
CA PRO A 367 20.21 -5.20 -16.35
C PRO A 367 21.35 -4.50 -17.12
N ASN A 368 21.18 -3.21 -17.36
CA ASN A 368 22.21 -2.33 -17.92
C ASN A 368 22.38 -1.12 -16.99
N PRO A 369 23.49 -0.99 -16.25
CA PRO A 369 23.74 0.15 -15.36
C PRO A 369 23.77 1.50 -16.06
N ASP A 370 24.14 1.56 -17.35
CA ASP A 370 24.18 2.81 -18.10
C ASP A 370 22.80 3.43 -18.30
N ASP A 371 21.73 2.62 -18.27
CA ASP A 371 20.33 3.09 -18.35
C ASP A 371 19.94 4.03 -17.18
N LEU A 372 20.67 3.95 -16.07
CA LEU A 372 20.46 4.78 -14.89
C LEU A 372 21.29 6.08 -14.92
N THR A 373 21.98 6.36 -16.03
CA THR A 373 22.82 7.55 -16.14
C THR A 373 22.00 8.82 -16.16
N ASN A 374 22.18 9.66 -15.14
CA ASN A 374 21.54 10.97 -15.02
C ASN A 374 22.30 12.03 -15.81
N VAL A 375 21.56 12.88 -16.51
CA VAL A 375 22.10 14.09 -17.16
C VAL A 375 21.81 15.30 -16.29
N ASN A 376 22.87 15.84 -15.65
CA ASN A 376 22.76 16.97 -14.73
C ASN A 376 23.55 18.19 -15.18
N THR A 377 24.54 18.02 -16.09
CA THR A 377 25.42 19.07 -16.60
C THR A 377 25.44 19.03 -18.13
N PRO A 378 25.90 20.12 -18.78
CA PRO A 378 26.15 20.13 -20.24
C PRO A 378 27.14 19.06 -20.68
N GLU A 379 28.14 18.75 -19.85
CA GLU A 379 29.16 17.73 -20.10
C GLU A 379 28.54 16.34 -20.11
N ASP A 380 27.61 16.04 -19.17
CA ASP A 380 26.85 14.80 -19.18
C ASP A 380 26.01 14.68 -20.45
N ALA A 381 25.39 15.79 -20.87
CA ALA A 381 24.59 15.83 -22.09
C ALA A 381 25.38 15.47 -23.32
N GLU A 382 26.62 15.95 -23.43
CA GLU A 382 27.47 15.64 -24.58
C GLU A 382 27.93 14.18 -24.59
N LYS A 383 28.28 13.61 -23.43
CA LYS A 383 28.61 12.19 -23.30
C LYS A 383 27.43 11.29 -23.74
N VAL A 384 26.23 11.59 -23.24
CA VAL A 384 25.04 10.82 -23.59
C VAL A 384 24.70 10.90 -25.07
N LYS A 385 24.85 12.08 -25.73
CA LYS A 385 24.69 12.18 -27.17
C LYS A 385 25.63 11.26 -27.94
N GLN A 386 26.91 11.20 -27.52
CA GLN A 386 27.89 10.30 -28.14
C GLN A 386 27.48 8.82 -27.97
N MET A 387 27.01 8.43 -26.79
CA MET A 387 26.51 7.05 -26.53
C MET A 387 25.31 6.71 -27.40
N LEU A 388 24.33 7.60 -27.51
CA LEU A 388 23.15 7.41 -28.36
C LEU A 388 23.51 7.30 -29.84
N HIS A 389 24.49 8.07 -30.33
CA HIS A 389 24.98 7.97 -31.71
C HIS A 389 25.69 6.65 -32.00
N GLN A 390 26.48 6.13 -31.06
CA GLN A 390 27.14 4.83 -31.20
C GLN A 390 26.14 3.67 -31.25
N THR A 391 25.08 3.72 -30.47
CA THR A 391 24.03 2.66 -30.45
C THR A 391 23.28 2.59 -31.79
N VAL A 392 23.04 3.74 -32.46
CA VAL A 392 22.39 3.81 -33.79
C VAL A 392 23.28 3.23 -34.90
N LEU A 393 24.60 3.26 -34.75
CA LEU A 393 25.55 2.77 -35.76
C LEU A 393 25.80 1.25 -35.62
N THR A 394 25.40 0.63 -34.51
CA THR A 394 25.58 -0.80 -34.20
C THR A 394 24.33 -1.66 -34.38
N GLN A 395 23.19 -1.06 -34.71
CA GLN A 395 21.95 -1.69 -35.14
C GLN A 395 21.79 -1.61 -36.68
#